data_4b0e183085bf026da2fbb4c440cc9261
#
_entry.id   4b0e183085bf026da2fbb4c440cc9261
#
_cell.length_a   1.000
_cell.length_b   1.000
_cell.length_c   1.000
_cell.angle_alpha   90.00
_cell.angle_beta   90.00
_cell.angle_gamma   90.00
#
_symmetry.space_group_name_H-M   'P 1'
#
loop_
_entity.id
_entity.type
_entity.pdbx_description
1 polymer ?
#
loop_
_entity_poly.entity_id
_entity_poly.type
_entity_poly.pdbx_seq_one_letter_code
_entity_poly.pdbx_strand_id
1 'polypeptide(L)'
;DRNRTDYRIPFKAQFGKGYRFSRLRKAPAIDLTGRWAATFAPETDAPWPAIAEFSQNGNNLTGTFLTETGDYRFLEGTIQADKLYLSAFDGTHAYLFEGKVLPDSTITGSFRSGSHYRTTWEARPAGSVEGHTLRHPDSLTALTPGSRTIDFSLPDPDGQLISPKDSVHEGTVRIIQILGTWCPNCRDETRWLADLAASYQSSPLTIIGLAFEKLPQDRAESAIRTYRDKLGAQYPILYAGPADKQHVTTVLPALDTVIAFPTLILLDKKGAVRRIHTGFSGPATSEYEAFTTIFTTLIDQLLAEES
;
A
#
# COMPACT_ATOMS: atom_id res chain seq x y z
N ASP A 1 17.22 -13.70 -5.10
CA ASP A 1 18.15 -12.95 -5.94
C ASP A 1 17.40 -11.77 -6.59
N ARG A 2 17.62 -10.55 -6.11
CA ARG A 2 16.88 -9.33 -6.53
C ARG A 2 17.08 -8.97 -8.01
N ASN A 3 17.98 -9.66 -8.70
CA ASN A 3 18.38 -9.38 -10.09
C ASN A 3 17.83 -10.40 -11.11
N ARG A 4 16.94 -11.32 -10.72
CA ARG A 4 16.34 -12.26 -11.67
C ARG A 4 15.10 -11.65 -12.30
N THR A 5 15.17 -11.35 -13.58
CA THR A 5 14.06 -10.86 -14.41
C THR A 5 13.06 -11.97 -14.82
N ASP A 6 13.42 -13.25 -14.58
CA ASP A 6 12.65 -14.45 -14.94
C ASP A 6 12.05 -15.19 -13.75
N TYR A 7 11.77 -14.48 -12.66
CA TYR A 7 11.25 -15.06 -11.44
C TYR A 7 9.89 -15.72 -11.66
N ARG A 8 9.85 -17.05 -11.52
CA ARG A 8 8.63 -17.85 -11.69
C ARG A 8 8.32 -18.62 -10.42
N ILE A 9 7.08 -18.48 -9.92
CA ILE A 9 6.55 -19.29 -8.83
C ILE A 9 5.67 -20.39 -9.43
N PRO A 10 5.97 -21.69 -9.23
CA PRO A 10 5.07 -22.75 -9.63
C PRO A 10 3.73 -22.62 -8.92
N PHE A 11 2.65 -22.66 -9.66
CA PHE A 11 1.30 -22.57 -9.13
C PHE A 11 0.48 -23.80 -9.52
N LYS A 12 -0.25 -24.36 -8.55
CA LYS A 12 -1.23 -25.43 -8.78
C LYS A 12 -2.55 -25.02 -8.14
N ALA A 13 -3.64 -25.09 -8.90
CA ALA A 13 -5.00 -24.92 -8.40
C ALA A 13 -5.83 -26.14 -8.73
N GLN A 14 -6.76 -26.49 -7.85
CA GLN A 14 -7.74 -27.56 -8.10
C GLN A 14 -9.13 -27.01 -7.77
N PHE A 15 -10.01 -27.04 -8.76
CA PHE A 15 -11.40 -26.64 -8.60
C PHE A 15 -12.11 -27.51 -7.54
N GLY A 16 -12.99 -26.89 -6.75
CA GLY A 16 -13.81 -27.60 -5.75
C GLY A 16 -13.09 -27.93 -4.43
N LYS A 17 -11.82 -27.56 -4.25
CA LYS A 17 -11.14 -27.64 -2.95
C LYS A 17 -11.29 -26.33 -2.19
N GLY A 18 -12.19 -26.31 -1.19
CA GLY A 18 -12.47 -25.14 -0.36
C GLY A 18 -11.56 -24.96 0.86
N TYR A 19 -10.45 -25.71 0.98
CA TYR A 19 -9.49 -25.53 2.07
C TYR A 19 -8.15 -25.04 1.53
N ARG A 20 -7.54 -24.11 2.25
CA ARG A 20 -6.29 -23.47 1.82
C ARG A 20 -5.05 -24.24 2.30
N PHE A 21 -5.03 -24.71 3.55
CA PHE A 21 -3.86 -25.38 4.17
C PHE A 21 -4.10 -26.82 4.58
N SER A 22 -5.19 -27.14 5.27
CA SER A 22 -5.46 -28.49 5.79
C SER A 22 -6.94 -28.80 5.85
N ARG A 23 -7.28 -30.08 5.60
CA ARG A 23 -8.62 -30.63 5.86
C ARG A 23 -8.82 -31.03 7.33
N LEU A 24 -7.73 -31.37 8.02
CA LEU A 24 -7.78 -31.73 9.43
C LEU A 24 -8.01 -30.46 10.24
N ARG A 25 -9.00 -30.51 11.11
CA ARG A 25 -9.34 -29.41 12.01
C ARG A 25 -9.12 -29.86 13.45
N LYS A 26 -8.06 -29.35 14.06
CA LYS A 26 -7.86 -29.41 15.52
C LYS A 26 -8.43 -28.14 16.13
N ALA A 27 -9.15 -28.27 17.24
CA ALA A 27 -9.69 -27.10 17.93
C ALA A 27 -8.56 -26.07 18.18
N PRO A 28 -8.81 -24.78 17.94
CA PRO A 28 -7.85 -23.74 18.28
C PRO A 28 -7.57 -23.71 19.78
N ALA A 29 -6.32 -23.44 20.14
CA ALA A 29 -5.94 -23.28 21.55
C ALA A 29 -6.38 -21.92 22.12
N ILE A 30 -6.58 -20.92 21.24
CA ILE A 30 -6.91 -19.54 21.60
C ILE A 30 -7.75 -18.90 20.50
N ASP A 31 -8.53 -17.88 20.84
CA ASP A 31 -9.12 -16.94 19.89
C ASP A 31 -8.13 -15.80 19.63
N LEU A 32 -7.76 -15.63 18.38
CA LEU A 32 -6.83 -14.59 17.92
C LEU A 32 -7.54 -13.30 17.49
N THR A 33 -8.87 -13.25 17.53
CA THR A 33 -9.63 -12.07 17.11
C THR A 33 -9.16 -10.81 17.84
N GLY A 34 -8.89 -9.74 17.08
CA GLY A 34 -8.50 -8.44 17.61
C GLY A 34 -7.17 -7.94 17.05
N ARG A 35 -6.61 -6.92 17.71
CA ARG A 35 -5.35 -6.26 17.33
C ARG A 35 -4.18 -6.83 18.13
N TRP A 36 -3.07 -7.01 17.43
CA TRP A 36 -1.84 -7.54 17.95
C TRP A 36 -0.67 -6.64 17.62
N ALA A 37 0.13 -6.28 18.61
CA ALA A 37 1.41 -5.59 18.43
C ALA A 37 2.40 -6.58 17.83
N ALA A 38 2.79 -6.39 16.59
CA ALA A 38 3.68 -7.27 15.84
C ALA A 38 5.01 -6.58 15.51
N THR A 39 6.08 -7.36 15.52
CA THR A 39 7.42 -6.91 15.11
C THR A 39 7.97 -7.92 14.11
N PHE A 40 8.40 -7.43 12.95
CA PHE A 40 9.12 -8.22 11.95
C PHE A 40 10.62 -8.10 12.14
N ALA A 41 11.34 -9.18 11.82
CA ALA A 41 12.79 -9.29 11.98
C ALA A 41 13.28 -8.90 13.39
N PRO A 42 12.62 -9.38 14.48
CA PRO A 42 12.92 -8.94 15.85
C PRO A 42 14.37 -9.24 16.29
N GLU A 43 15.00 -10.21 15.66
CA GLU A 43 16.38 -10.65 15.94
C GLU A 43 17.45 -9.89 15.15
N THR A 44 17.08 -8.90 14.34
CA THR A 44 18.01 -8.14 13.50
C THR A 44 18.25 -6.73 14.04
N ASP A 45 19.25 -6.05 13.50
CA ASP A 45 19.55 -4.64 13.83
C ASP A 45 18.53 -3.65 13.23
N ALA A 46 17.59 -4.13 12.41
CA ALA A 46 16.57 -3.31 11.75
C ALA A 46 15.17 -3.97 11.84
N PRO A 47 14.64 -4.18 13.05
CA PRO A 47 13.27 -4.62 13.22
C PRO A 47 12.31 -3.53 12.77
N TRP A 48 11.11 -3.93 12.29
CA TRP A 48 10.07 -2.95 11.99
C TRP A 48 8.74 -3.32 12.63
N PRO A 49 8.03 -2.31 13.18
CA PRO A 49 6.75 -2.51 13.83
C PRO A 49 5.65 -2.78 12.83
N ALA A 50 4.64 -3.52 13.27
CA ALA A 50 3.39 -3.73 12.58
C ALA A 50 2.25 -3.90 13.58
N ILE A 51 1.02 -3.73 13.11
CA ILE A 51 -0.18 -4.09 13.85
C ILE A 51 -0.89 -5.18 13.07
N ALA A 52 -1.01 -6.37 13.65
CA ALA A 52 -1.85 -7.41 13.06
C ALA A 52 -3.30 -7.20 13.50
N GLU A 53 -4.22 -7.36 12.57
CA GLU A 53 -5.66 -7.37 12.80
C GLU A 53 -6.20 -8.71 12.36
N PHE A 54 -6.72 -9.49 13.28
CA PHE A 54 -7.23 -10.84 13.03
C PHE A 54 -8.72 -10.95 13.33
N SER A 55 -9.41 -11.74 12.51
CA SER A 55 -10.77 -12.19 12.73
C SER A 55 -10.81 -13.72 12.62
N GLN A 56 -11.29 -14.38 13.68
CA GLN A 56 -11.32 -15.82 13.76
C GLN A 56 -12.77 -16.34 13.89
N ASN A 57 -13.09 -17.34 13.07
CA ASN A 57 -14.32 -18.09 13.17
C ASN A 57 -14.00 -19.60 13.18
N GLY A 58 -13.99 -20.19 14.37
CA GLY A 58 -13.52 -21.55 14.58
C GLY A 58 -12.07 -21.71 14.14
N ASN A 59 -11.81 -22.57 13.14
CA ASN A 59 -10.47 -22.72 12.58
C ASN A 59 -10.16 -21.75 11.44
N ASN A 60 -11.13 -21.01 10.93
CA ASN A 60 -10.89 -20.04 9.86
C ASN A 60 -10.31 -18.76 10.47
N LEU A 61 -9.21 -18.30 9.91
CA LEU A 61 -8.52 -17.08 10.32
C LEU A 61 -8.37 -16.17 9.11
N THR A 62 -8.79 -14.93 9.27
CA THR A 62 -8.57 -13.85 8.28
C THR A 62 -7.92 -12.67 8.96
N GLY A 63 -7.34 -11.77 8.19
CA GLY A 63 -6.77 -10.54 8.74
C GLY A 63 -5.78 -9.87 7.82
N THR A 64 -4.99 -8.99 8.40
CA THR A 64 -3.88 -8.30 7.73
C THR A 64 -2.82 -7.90 8.75
N PHE A 65 -1.70 -7.37 8.25
CA PHE A 65 -0.72 -6.63 9.05
C PHE A 65 -0.62 -5.22 8.48
N LEU A 66 -0.89 -4.22 9.30
CA LEU A 66 -0.60 -2.83 9.00
C LEU A 66 0.85 -2.55 9.32
N THR A 67 1.53 -1.83 8.44
CA THR A 67 2.90 -1.34 8.63
C THR A 67 2.96 0.15 8.32
N GLU A 68 4.05 0.82 8.60
CA GLU A 68 4.26 2.23 8.26
C GLU A 68 4.20 2.50 6.75
N THR A 69 4.35 1.46 5.91
CA THR A 69 4.43 1.62 4.45
C THR A 69 3.23 1.03 3.71
N GLY A 70 2.22 0.56 4.44
CA GLY A 70 1.00 -0.04 3.92
C GLY A 70 0.64 -1.34 4.62
N ASP A 71 -0.26 -2.12 4.03
CA ASP A 71 -0.75 -3.36 4.61
C ASP A 71 -0.42 -4.60 3.77
N TYR A 72 -0.63 -5.78 4.34
CA TYR A 72 -0.46 -7.07 3.65
C TYR A 72 -1.75 -7.58 3.01
N ARG A 73 -2.73 -6.69 2.81
CA ARG A 73 -4.01 -6.97 2.15
C ARG A 73 -4.82 -8.06 2.86
N PHE A 74 -5.75 -8.67 2.16
CA PHE A 74 -6.62 -9.73 2.69
C PHE A 74 -5.86 -11.05 2.84
N LEU A 75 -5.40 -11.33 4.04
CA LEU A 75 -4.85 -12.63 4.40
C LEU A 75 -5.98 -13.57 4.81
N GLU A 76 -5.91 -14.80 4.33
CA GLU A 76 -6.85 -15.86 4.68
C GLU A 76 -6.10 -17.14 4.99
N GLY A 77 -6.59 -17.89 5.97
CA GLY A 77 -5.99 -19.14 6.33
C GLY A 77 -6.67 -19.86 7.49
N THR A 78 -5.88 -20.42 8.38
CA THR A 78 -6.40 -21.30 9.43
C THR A 78 -5.54 -21.25 10.69
N ILE A 79 -6.18 -21.52 11.82
CA ILE A 79 -5.51 -21.89 13.07
C ILE A 79 -5.82 -23.35 13.39
N GLN A 80 -4.80 -24.14 13.79
CA GLN A 80 -4.88 -25.55 14.12
C GLN A 80 -4.14 -25.77 15.45
N ALA A 81 -4.89 -26.01 16.53
CA ALA A 81 -4.36 -25.99 17.89
C ALA A 81 -3.61 -24.67 18.17
N ASP A 82 -2.28 -24.72 18.30
CA ASP A 82 -1.38 -23.59 18.54
C ASP A 82 -0.71 -23.03 17.29
N LYS A 83 -1.06 -23.52 16.08
CA LYS A 83 -0.39 -23.12 14.84
C LYS A 83 -1.33 -22.37 13.90
N LEU A 84 -0.91 -21.21 13.43
CA LEU A 84 -1.63 -20.43 12.45
C LEU A 84 -0.89 -20.37 11.11
N TYR A 85 -1.68 -20.27 10.05
CA TYR A 85 -1.22 -20.12 8.67
C TYR A 85 -2.11 -19.10 7.98
N LEU A 86 -1.52 -18.08 7.39
CA LEU A 86 -2.21 -17.06 6.61
C LEU A 86 -1.48 -16.84 5.29
N SER A 87 -2.22 -16.59 4.23
CA SER A 87 -1.62 -16.30 2.92
C SER A 87 -2.48 -15.38 2.09
N ALA A 88 -1.84 -14.66 1.17
CA ALA A 88 -2.47 -13.94 0.08
C ALA A 88 -1.69 -14.16 -1.21
N PHE A 89 -2.40 -14.10 -2.33
CA PHE A 89 -1.81 -14.10 -3.66
C PHE A 89 -2.59 -13.13 -4.55
N ASP A 90 -1.90 -12.14 -5.09
CA ASP A 90 -2.49 -11.08 -5.92
C ASP A 90 -2.10 -11.16 -7.40
N GLY A 91 -1.42 -12.23 -7.78
CA GLY A 91 -0.87 -12.43 -9.13
C GLY A 91 0.59 -11.98 -9.27
N THR A 92 1.09 -11.16 -8.34
CA THR A 92 2.47 -10.67 -8.31
C THR A 92 3.20 -11.11 -7.04
N HIS A 93 2.53 -11.05 -5.90
CA HIS A 93 3.08 -11.40 -4.59
C HIS A 93 2.39 -12.63 -4.02
N ALA A 94 3.18 -13.55 -3.51
CA ALA A 94 2.72 -14.73 -2.78
C ALA A 94 3.17 -14.61 -1.33
N TYR A 95 2.28 -14.13 -0.47
CA TYR A 95 2.55 -13.98 0.96
C TYR A 95 2.17 -15.25 1.71
N LEU A 96 3.05 -15.69 2.60
CA LEU A 96 2.80 -16.77 3.53
C LEU A 96 3.30 -16.38 4.92
N PHE A 97 2.39 -16.38 5.88
CA PHE A 97 2.67 -16.23 7.30
C PHE A 97 2.43 -17.56 7.98
N GLU A 98 3.39 -18.04 8.70
CA GLU A 98 3.31 -19.19 9.58
C GLU A 98 3.59 -18.71 11.00
N GLY A 99 2.81 -19.14 11.97
CA GLY A 99 2.99 -18.74 13.36
C GLY A 99 2.66 -19.87 14.33
N LYS A 100 3.23 -19.76 15.52
CA LYS A 100 2.93 -20.62 16.68
C LYS A 100 2.59 -19.73 17.87
N VAL A 101 1.46 -20.02 18.49
CA VAL A 101 1.03 -19.39 19.74
C VAL A 101 1.72 -20.09 20.90
N LEU A 102 2.39 -19.33 21.74
CA LEU A 102 3.07 -19.80 22.94
C LEU A 102 2.12 -19.72 24.15
N PRO A 103 2.44 -20.41 25.28
CA PRO A 103 1.60 -20.42 26.48
C PRO A 103 1.34 -19.04 27.10
N ASP A 104 2.23 -18.08 26.88
CA ASP A 104 2.13 -16.69 27.33
C ASP A 104 1.34 -15.81 26.37
N SER A 105 0.65 -16.40 25.39
CA SER A 105 -0.07 -15.72 24.31
C SER A 105 0.81 -14.96 23.33
N THR A 106 2.13 -15.10 23.36
CA THR A 106 3.01 -14.60 22.32
C THR A 106 2.87 -15.47 21.07
N ILE A 107 2.85 -14.84 19.90
CA ILE A 107 2.95 -15.54 18.62
C ILE A 107 4.35 -15.34 18.10
N THR A 108 5.02 -16.42 17.69
CA THR A 108 6.30 -16.36 16.96
C THR A 108 6.16 -17.06 15.63
N GLY A 109 6.78 -16.55 14.58
CA GLY A 109 6.56 -17.11 13.27
C GLY A 109 7.55 -16.72 12.19
N SER A 110 7.26 -17.15 10.97
CA SER A 110 7.99 -16.77 9.78
C SER A 110 7.07 -16.15 8.74
N PHE A 111 7.60 -15.21 8.00
CA PHE A 111 6.98 -14.58 6.84
C PHE A 111 7.80 -14.86 5.59
N ARG A 112 7.10 -15.12 4.49
CA ARG A 112 7.70 -15.26 3.16
C ARG A 112 6.95 -14.42 2.15
N SER A 113 7.70 -13.72 1.30
CA SER A 113 7.18 -13.12 0.07
C SER A 113 7.80 -13.85 -1.13
N GLY A 114 7.02 -14.71 -1.73
CA GLY A 114 7.50 -15.62 -2.77
C GLY A 114 8.61 -16.55 -2.27
N SER A 115 9.58 -16.84 -3.14
CA SER A 115 10.76 -17.65 -2.79
C SER A 115 12.01 -16.81 -2.50
N HIS A 116 11.93 -15.48 -2.67
CA HIS A 116 13.09 -14.59 -2.64
C HIS A 116 13.26 -13.85 -1.31
N TYR A 117 12.21 -13.74 -0.50
CA TYR A 117 12.27 -13.03 0.77
C TYR A 117 11.70 -13.87 1.91
N ARG A 118 12.43 -13.92 2.99
CA ARG A 118 12.02 -14.58 4.24
C ARG A 118 12.52 -13.77 5.43
N THR A 119 11.67 -13.68 6.46
CA THR A 119 12.01 -13.11 7.77
C THR A 119 11.17 -13.80 8.86
N THR A 120 11.47 -13.51 10.11
CA THR A 120 10.67 -13.89 11.27
C THR A 120 9.75 -12.76 11.67
N TRP A 121 8.78 -13.08 12.50
CA TRP A 121 7.91 -12.10 13.16
C TRP A 121 7.45 -12.64 14.51
N GLU A 122 7.15 -11.73 15.41
CA GLU A 122 6.50 -12.01 16.67
C GLU A 122 5.33 -11.05 16.88
N ALA A 123 4.35 -11.45 17.70
CA ALA A 123 3.24 -10.59 18.06
C ALA A 123 2.72 -10.91 19.46
N ARG A 124 2.16 -9.89 20.13
CA ARG A 124 1.49 -9.97 21.41
C ARG A 124 0.16 -9.22 21.34
N PRO A 125 -0.86 -9.59 22.16
CA PRO A 125 -2.09 -8.81 22.22
C PRO A 125 -1.78 -7.32 22.40
N ALA A 126 -2.37 -6.45 21.59
CA ALA A 126 -2.00 -5.02 21.54
C ALA A 126 -2.14 -4.34 22.92
N GLY A 127 -3.16 -4.71 23.71
CA GLY A 127 -3.34 -4.18 25.06
C GLY A 127 -2.27 -4.59 26.08
N SER A 128 -1.39 -5.54 25.74
CA SER A 128 -0.30 -6.01 26.62
C SER A 128 1.05 -5.34 26.34
N VAL A 129 1.14 -4.49 25.30
CA VAL A 129 2.39 -3.84 24.86
C VAL A 129 2.20 -2.33 24.88
N GLU A 130 2.85 -1.66 25.83
CA GLU A 130 2.80 -0.21 25.93
C GLU A 130 3.69 0.44 24.85
N GLY A 131 3.18 1.52 24.23
CA GLY A 131 3.95 2.31 23.27
C GLY A 131 4.18 1.67 21.89
N HIS A 132 3.58 0.52 21.60
CA HIS A 132 3.68 -0.09 20.26
C HIS A 132 2.74 0.61 19.29
N THR A 133 3.25 1.60 18.57
CA THR A 133 2.51 2.39 17.60
C THR A 133 3.29 2.50 16.30
N LEU A 134 2.57 2.66 15.18
CA LEU A 134 3.17 3.03 13.90
C LEU A 134 3.33 4.55 13.84
N ARG A 135 4.35 5.03 13.17
CA ARG A 135 4.48 6.46 12.87
C ARG A 135 3.31 6.90 12.01
N HIS A 136 2.86 8.14 12.22
CA HIS A 136 1.73 8.65 11.45
C HIS A 136 2.13 8.77 9.95
N PRO A 137 1.31 8.29 9.01
CA PRO A 137 1.63 8.29 7.58
C PRO A 137 2.00 9.67 7.02
N ASP A 138 1.41 10.74 7.54
CA ASP A 138 1.69 12.13 7.12
C ASP A 138 3.03 12.67 7.63
N SER A 139 3.73 11.93 8.50
CA SER A 139 5.04 12.32 9.05
C SER A 139 6.22 11.61 8.37
N LEU A 140 5.95 10.72 7.41
CA LEU A 140 6.96 9.84 6.82
C LEU A 140 7.65 10.42 5.59
N THR A 141 7.02 11.38 4.93
CA THR A 141 7.53 12.13 3.78
C THR A 141 7.17 13.60 3.99
N ALA A 142 8.10 14.50 3.81
CA ALA A 142 7.89 15.92 3.98
C ALA A 142 8.42 16.73 2.78
N LEU A 143 8.03 18.00 2.71
CA LEU A 143 8.66 18.93 1.78
C LEU A 143 10.04 19.31 2.28
N THR A 144 10.98 19.49 1.35
CA THR A 144 12.27 20.11 1.63
C THR A 144 12.08 21.54 2.16
N PRO A 145 12.95 22.05 3.05
CA PRO A 145 12.84 23.39 3.59
C PRO A 145 12.71 24.46 2.52
N GLY A 146 11.67 25.30 2.62
CA GLY A 146 11.37 26.36 1.67
C GLY A 146 10.47 25.94 0.50
N SER A 147 10.27 24.65 0.24
CA SER A 147 9.31 24.17 -0.76
C SER A 147 7.88 24.27 -0.25
N ARG A 148 6.97 24.59 -1.15
CA ARG A 148 5.50 24.65 -0.88
C ARG A 148 4.67 23.97 -1.94
N THR A 149 5.27 23.69 -3.10
CA THR A 149 4.60 23.14 -4.27
C THR A 149 5.38 21.92 -4.78
N ILE A 150 4.70 21.07 -5.54
CA ILE A 150 5.33 19.98 -6.29
C ILE A 150 5.40 20.40 -7.75
N ASP A 151 6.53 20.14 -8.37
CA ASP A 151 6.77 20.43 -9.78
C ASP A 151 7.41 19.25 -10.49
N PHE A 152 6.93 18.97 -11.68
CA PHE A 152 7.49 18.02 -12.63
C PHE A 152 6.96 18.33 -14.03
N SER A 153 7.65 17.81 -15.06
CA SER A 153 7.14 17.81 -16.44
C SER A 153 7.51 16.46 -17.05
N LEU A 154 6.53 15.60 -17.23
CA LEU A 154 6.71 14.23 -17.68
C LEU A 154 5.79 13.92 -18.85
N PRO A 155 6.23 13.13 -19.83
CA PRO A 155 5.37 12.72 -20.94
C PRO A 155 4.31 11.72 -20.46
N ASP A 156 3.10 11.91 -20.98
CA ASP A 156 2.10 10.86 -20.95
C ASP A 156 2.44 9.74 -21.97
N PRO A 157 1.67 8.64 -22.01
CA PRO A 157 1.91 7.58 -22.98
C PRO A 157 1.80 8.00 -24.46
N ASP A 158 1.23 9.15 -24.76
CA ASP A 158 1.08 9.68 -26.13
C ASP A 158 2.15 10.76 -26.44
N GLY A 159 3.06 11.01 -25.50
CA GLY A 159 4.19 11.94 -25.62
C GLY A 159 3.85 13.39 -25.27
N GLN A 160 2.62 13.68 -24.80
CA GLN A 160 2.25 15.00 -24.30
C GLN A 160 2.89 15.24 -22.93
N LEU A 161 3.62 16.35 -22.77
CA LEU A 161 4.15 16.75 -21.47
C LEU A 161 3.01 17.20 -20.55
N ILE A 162 2.99 16.67 -19.34
CA ILE A 162 2.03 17.00 -18.28
C ILE A 162 2.80 17.52 -17.08
N SER A 163 2.34 18.67 -16.58
CA SER A 163 2.84 19.31 -15.36
C SER A 163 1.68 19.70 -14.45
N PRO A 164 1.84 19.65 -13.13
CA PRO A 164 0.82 20.19 -12.23
C PRO A 164 0.63 21.71 -12.35
N LYS A 165 1.52 22.40 -13.08
CA LYS A 165 1.46 23.84 -13.37
C LYS A 165 0.84 24.17 -14.72
N ASP A 166 0.38 23.18 -15.49
CA ASP A 166 -0.29 23.47 -16.76
C ASP A 166 -1.56 24.28 -16.52
N SER A 167 -1.87 25.20 -17.43
CA SER A 167 -3.02 26.12 -17.30
C SER A 167 -4.36 25.39 -17.16
N VAL A 168 -4.47 24.18 -17.68
CA VAL A 168 -5.67 23.32 -17.50
C VAL A 168 -5.88 22.93 -16.05
N HIS A 169 -4.89 23.04 -15.18
CA HIS A 169 -4.97 22.73 -13.75
C HIS A 169 -5.10 23.99 -12.87
N GLU A 170 -5.12 25.18 -13.44
CA GLU A 170 -5.33 26.42 -12.68
C GLU A 170 -6.71 26.42 -12.00
N GLY A 171 -6.73 26.79 -10.73
CA GLY A 171 -7.96 26.78 -9.93
C GLY A 171 -8.52 25.39 -9.60
N THR A 172 -7.78 24.31 -9.89
CA THR A 172 -8.19 22.95 -9.52
C THR A 172 -7.46 22.46 -8.27
N VAL A 173 -8.14 21.68 -7.44
CA VAL A 173 -7.51 20.84 -6.41
C VAL A 173 -6.81 19.68 -7.13
N ARG A 174 -5.58 19.35 -6.74
CA ARG A 174 -4.79 18.32 -7.43
C ARG A 174 -4.35 17.22 -6.48
N ILE A 175 -4.45 16.00 -6.94
CA ILE A 175 -3.93 14.81 -6.27
C ILE A 175 -2.81 14.26 -7.12
N ILE A 176 -1.62 14.12 -6.53
CA ILE A 176 -0.48 13.44 -7.15
C ILE A 176 -0.30 12.11 -6.44
N GLN A 177 -0.41 11.01 -7.17
CA GLN A 177 -0.15 9.67 -6.68
C GLN A 177 1.23 9.19 -7.13
N ILE A 178 2.14 8.97 -6.21
CA ILE A 178 3.42 8.30 -6.47
C ILE A 178 3.18 6.80 -6.34
N LEU A 179 3.35 6.05 -7.43
CA LEU A 179 2.97 4.64 -7.49
C LEU A 179 3.98 3.79 -8.27
N GLY A 180 3.78 2.47 -8.24
CA GLY A 180 4.37 1.51 -9.15
C GLY A 180 3.32 0.45 -9.52
N THR A 181 3.25 0.05 -10.80
CA THR A 181 2.27 -0.96 -11.25
C THR A 181 2.49 -2.34 -10.61
N TRP A 182 3.68 -2.56 -10.09
CA TRP A 182 4.11 -3.75 -9.36
C TRP A 182 3.71 -3.76 -7.88
N CYS A 183 3.19 -2.65 -7.35
CA CYS A 183 2.90 -2.45 -5.93
C CYS A 183 1.43 -2.79 -5.63
N PRO A 184 1.13 -3.74 -4.72
CA PRO A 184 -0.25 -4.14 -4.43
C PRO A 184 -1.07 -3.04 -3.75
N ASN A 185 -0.49 -2.31 -2.79
CA ASN A 185 -1.18 -1.21 -2.10
C ASN A 185 -1.46 -0.03 -3.05
N CYS A 186 -0.54 0.24 -3.99
CA CYS A 186 -0.78 1.21 -5.07
C CYS A 186 -2.00 0.85 -5.91
N ARG A 187 -2.19 -0.45 -6.16
CA ARG A 187 -3.34 -0.95 -6.91
C ARG A 187 -4.66 -0.69 -6.19
N ASP A 188 -4.68 -0.89 -4.88
CA ASP A 188 -5.88 -0.65 -4.08
C ASP A 188 -6.16 0.85 -3.95
N GLU A 189 -5.12 1.68 -3.76
CA GLU A 189 -5.26 3.14 -3.77
C GLU A 189 -5.72 3.67 -5.13
N THR A 190 -5.18 3.15 -6.25
CA THR A 190 -5.61 3.55 -7.60
C THR A 190 -7.08 3.22 -7.86
N ARG A 191 -7.61 2.10 -7.34
CA ARG A 191 -9.04 1.80 -7.41
C ARG A 191 -9.88 2.82 -6.67
N TRP A 192 -9.49 3.11 -5.44
CA TRP A 192 -10.16 4.15 -4.66
C TRP A 192 -10.11 5.52 -5.36
N LEU A 193 -8.96 5.90 -5.93
CA LEU A 193 -8.82 7.15 -6.70
C LEU A 193 -9.65 7.15 -7.99
N ALA A 194 -9.83 6.00 -8.65
CA ALA A 194 -10.70 5.88 -9.82
C ALA A 194 -12.18 6.12 -9.45
N ASP A 195 -12.64 5.53 -8.35
CA ASP A 195 -13.99 5.75 -7.81
C ASP A 195 -14.17 7.21 -7.36
N LEU A 196 -13.15 7.78 -6.73
CA LEU A 196 -13.11 9.18 -6.33
C LEU A 196 -13.22 10.11 -7.55
N ALA A 197 -12.41 9.88 -8.59
CA ALA A 197 -12.45 10.67 -9.83
C ALA A 197 -13.85 10.65 -10.48
N ALA A 198 -14.50 9.49 -10.49
CA ALA A 198 -15.86 9.35 -11.00
C ALA A 198 -16.88 10.15 -10.16
N SER A 199 -16.71 10.18 -8.83
CA SER A 199 -17.58 10.91 -7.91
C SER A 199 -17.42 12.43 -8.04
N TYR A 200 -16.23 12.91 -8.40
CA TYR A 200 -15.89 14.34 -8.54
C TYR A 200 -15.77 14.81 -9.99
N GLN A 201 -16.30 14.07 -10.97
CA GLN A 201 -16.15 14.38 -12.40
C GLN A 201 -16.63 15.79 -12.82
N SER A 202 -17.54 16.40 -12.06
CA SER A 202 -18.06 17.76 -12.29
C SER A 202 -17.41 18.82 -11.40
N SER A 203 -16.42 18.45 -10.61
CA SER A 203 -15.71 19.34 -9.69
C SER A 203 -14.32 19.68 -10.25
N PRO A 204 -13.76 20.85 -9.88
CA PRO A 204 -12.39 21.21 -10.29
C PRO A 204 -11.33 20.40 -9.49
N LEU A 205 -11.34 19.09 -9.69
CA LEU A 205 -10.40 18.12 -9.11
C LEU A 205 -9.65 17.43 -10.24
N THR A 206 -8.33 17.37 -10.13
CA THR A 206 -7.45 16.66 -11.06
C THR A 206 -6.62 15.62 -10.31
N ILE A 207 -6.46 14.44 -10.90
CA ILE A 207 -5.58 13.39 -10.38
C ILE A 207 -4.50 13.11 -11.41
N ILE A 208 -3.24 12.96 -10.97
CA ILE A 208 -2.09 12.62 -11.81
C ILE A 208 -1.31 11.50 -11.10
N GLY A 209 -1.14 10.37 -11.75
CA GLY A 209 -0.29 9.28 -11.27
C GLY A 209 1.14 9.42 -11.81
N LEU A 210 2.13 9.19 -10.95
CA LEU A 210 3.55 9.14 -11.30
C LEU A 210 4.06 7.73 -11.04
N ALA A 211 4.21 6.94 -12.10
CA ALA A 211 4.60 5.54 -12.02
C ALA A 211 6.12 5.38 -12.10
N PHE A 212 6.69 4.89 -10.99
CA PHE A 212 8.09 4.48 -10.91
C PHE A 212 8.18 2.96 -11.06
N GLU A 213 8.87 2.48 -12.10
CA GLU A 213 8.75 1.13 -12.57
C GLU A 213 10.03 0.29 -12.39
N LYS A 214 9.84 -1.02 -12.20
CA LYS A 214 10.93 -2.01 -12.17
C LYS A 214 11.28 -2.55 -13.56
N LEU A 215 10.44 -2.24 -14.54
CA LEU A 215 10.63 -2.63 -15.94
C LEU A 215 11.38 -1.54 -16.71
N PRO A 216 12.12 -1.90 -17.78
CA PRO A 216 12.61 -0.91 -18.74
C PRO A 216 11.46 -0.11 -19.34
N GLN A 217 11.74 1.13 -19.76
CA GLN A 217 10.73 2.12 -20.16
C GLN A 217 9.76 1.60 -21.22
N ASP A 218 10.24 0.95 -22.27
CA ASP A 218 9.43 0.39 -23.37
C ASP A 218 8.34 -0.57 -22.88
N ARG A 219 8.65 -1.38 -21.86
CA ARG A 219 7.71 -2.32 -21.23
C ARG A 219 6.90 -1.65 -20.12
N ALA A 220 7.47 -0.69 -19.43
CA ALA A 220 6.80 0.05 -18.36
C ALA A 220 5.59 0.82 -18.88
N GLU A 221 5.70 1.51 -20.00
CA GLU A 221 4.60 2.25 -20.61
C GLU A 221 3.43 1.35 -20.98
N SER A 222 3.69 0.16 -21.54
CA SER A 222 2.65 -0.84 -21.84
C SER A 222 2.01 -1.38 -20.56
N ALA A 223 2.80 -1.61 -19.49
CA ALA A 223 2.31 -2.04 -18.19
C ALA A 223 1.43 -0.98 -17.54
N ILE A 224 1.81 0.29 -17.61
CA ILE A 224 1.04 1.45 -17.10
C ILE A 224 -0.30 1.56 -17.82
N ARG A 225 -0.34 1.48 -19.16
CA ARG A 225 -1.61 1.48 -19.91
C ARG A 225 -2.52 0.34 -19.47
N THR A 226 -1.98 -0.88 -19.39
CA THR A 226 -2.73 -2.06 -18.95
C THR A 226 -3.24 -1.92 -17.53
N TYR A 227 -2.45 -1.35 -16.64
CA TYR A 227 -2.79 -1.11 -15.23
C TYR A 227 -3.93 -0.09 -15.13
N ARG A 228 -3.80 1.06 -15.80
CA ARG A 228 -4.81 2.12 -15.88
C ARG A 228 -6.15 1.59 -16.37
N ASP A 229 -6.14 0.89 -17.50
CA ASP A 229 -7.36 0.38 -18.14
C ASP A 229 -8.04 -0.70 -17.27
N LYS A 230 -7.27 -1.61 -16.66
CA LYS A 230 -7.82 -2.65 -15.77
C LYS A 230 -8.42 -2.11 -14.47
N LEU A 231 -7.95 -0.97 -14.01
CA LEU A 231 -8.44 -0.35 -12.77
C LEU A 231 -9.48 0.74 -13.03
N GLY A 232 -9.77 1.05 -14.29
CA GLY A 232 -10.76 2.07 -14.66
C GLY A 232 -10.30 3.50 -14.36
N ALA A 233 -9.00 3.74 -14.16
CA ALA A 233 -8.48 5.06 -13.87
C ALA A 233 -8.60 5.98 -15.10
N GLN A 234 -9.48 7.00 -15.02
CA GLN A 234 -9.74 7.94 -16.11
C GLN A 234 -8.84 9.18 -16.03
N TYR A 235 -7.71 9.09 -15.34
CA TYR A 235 -6.72 10.15 -15.17
C TYR A 235 -5.36 9.70 -15.72
N PRO A 236 -4.45 10.64 -16.07
CA PRO A 236 -3.14 10.30 -16.57
C PRO A 236 -2.28 9.61 -15.53
N ILE A 237 -1.61 8.53 -15.93
CA ILE A 237 -0.54 7.87 -15.17
C ILE A 237 0.71 7.93 -16.03
N LEU A 238 1.68 8.72 -15.59
CA LEU A 238 2.89 9.06 -16.32
C LEU A 238 4.03 8.12 -15.94
N TYR A 239 4.88 7.77 -16.87
CA TYR A 239 6.14 7.09 -16.56
C TYR A 239 7.12 8.10 -15.95
N ALA A 240 7.47 7.89 -14.67
CA ALA A 240 8.35 8.80 -13.92
C ALA A 240 9.78 8.23 -13.72
N GLY A 241 10.08 7.08 -14.32
CA GLY A 241 11.41 6.48 -14.27
C GLY A 241 11.48 5.18 -13.45
N PRO A 242 12.70 4.76 -13.09
CA PRO A 242 12.92 3.53 -12.34
C PRO A 242 12.43 3.63 -10.89
N ALA A 243 11.99 2.49 -10.34
CA ALA A 243 11.52 2.34 -8.94
C ALA A 243 12.68 2.38 -7.95
N ASP A 244 13.43 3.45 -7.96
CA ASP A 244 14.54 3.75 -7.06
C ASP A 244 14.22 4.99 -6.24
N LYS A 245 14.35 4.91 -4.91
CA LYS A 245 13.98 6.00 -4.00
C LYS A 245 14.77 7.28 -4.24
N GLN A 246 16.04 7.15 -4.61
CA GLN A 246 16.89 8.30 -4.92
C GLN A 246 16.45 8.95 -6.24
N HIS A 247 16.03 8.13 -7.22
CA HIS A 247 15.48 8.64 -8.48
C HIS A 247 14.18 9.41 -8.26
N VAL A 248 13.31 8.94 -7.36
CA VAL A 248 12.06 9.66 -7.04
C VAL A 248 12.34 11.09 -6.58
N THR A 249 13.30 11.29 -5.67
CA THR A 249 13.66 12.65 -5.21
C THR A 249 14.39 13.48 -6.26
N THR A 250 14.98 12.85 -7.27
CA THR A 250 15.52 13.57 -8.46
C THR A 250 14.39 14.12 -9.32
N VAL A 251 13.32 13.34 -9.51
CA VAL A 251 12.13 13.77 -10.27
C VAL A 251 11.30 14.77 -9.47
N LEU A 252 11.22 14.60 -8.15
CA LEU A 252 10.43 15.40 -7.23
C LEU A 252 11.32 16.04 -6.15
N PRO A 253 12.18 17.01 -6.51
CA PRO A 253 13.19 17.56 -5.59
C PRO A 253 12.59 18.38 -4.44
N ALA A 254 11.31 18.68 -4.49
CA ALA A 254 10.58 19.31 -3.39
C ALA A 254 10.29 18.34 -2.23
N LEU A 255 10.49 17.02 -2.39
CA LEU A 255 10.34 16.03 -1.32
C LEU A 255 11.70 15.71 -0.71
N ASP A 256 11.75 15.61 0.63
CA ASP A 256 12.95 15.22 1.36
C ASP A 256 13.30 13.74 1.16
N THR A 257 12.28 12.90 1.11
CA THR A 257 12.39 11.46 0.88
C THR A 257 11.05 10.89 0.42
N VAL A 258 11.08 9.72 -0.23
CA VAL A 258 9.88 8.89 -0.45
C VAL A 258 10.21 7.49 0.03
N ILE A 259 9.69 7.12 1.19
CA ILE A 259 10.04 5.84 1.83
C ILE A 259 9.18 4.68 1.35
N ALA A 260 8.01 4.94 0.78
CA ALA A 260 7.09 3.91 0.32
C ALA A 260 6.31 4.29 -0.94
N PHE A 261 5.82 3.26 -1.60
CA PHE A 261 4.77 3.32 -2.60
C PHE A 261 3.51 2.63 -2.02
N PRO A 262 2.31 3.25 -2.12
CA PRO A 262 2.07 4.59 -2.68
C PRO A 262 2.48 5.71 -1.72
N THR A 263 2.62 6.92 -2.27
CA THR A 263 2.60 8.18 -1.52
C THR A 263 1.66 9.13 -2.24
N LEU A 264 0.71 9.70 -1.50
CA LEU A 264 -0.32 10.59 -2.01
C LEU A 264 -0.03 12.03 -1.59
N ILE A 265 -0.10 12.97 -2.53
CA ILE A 265 0.13 14.39 -2.29
C ILE A 265 -1.11 15.17 -2.73
N LEU A 266 -1.67 15.94 -1.83
CA LEU A 266 -2.84 16.79 -2.08
C LEU A 266 -2.43 18.25 -2.14
N LEU A 267 -2.76 18.92 -3.24
CA LEU A 267 -2.50 20.33 -3.48
C LEU A 267 -3.81 21.10 -3.56
N ASP A 268 -3.82 22.31 -3.03
CA ASP A 268 -4.94 23.23 -3.17
C ASP A 268 -5.01 23.86 -4.58
N LYS A 269 -6.01 24.73 -4.80
CA LYS A 269 -6.23 25.43 -6.07
C LYS A 269 -5.07 26.33 -6.48
N LYS A 270 -4.25 26.80 -5.53
CA LYS A 270 -3.05 27.63 -5.75
C LYS A 270 -1.80 26.78 -6.01
N GLY A 271 -1.91 25.44 -5.91
CA GLY A 271 -0.81 24.50 -6.07
C GLY A 271 0.06 24.31 -4.84
N ALA A 272 -0.35 24.83 -3.70
CA ALA A 272 0.35 24.58 -2.46
C ALA A 272 0.01 23.19 -1.91
N VAL A 273 1.02 22.48 -1.43
CA VAL A 273 0.84 21.17 -0.79
C VAL A 273 0.13 21.35 0.55
N ARG A 274 -0.96 20.64 0.71
CA ARG A 274 -1.82 20.67 1.92
C ARG A 274 -1.68 19.39 2.74
N ARG A 275 -1.34 18.28 2.09
CA ARG A 275 -1.11 17.00 2.76
C ARG A 275 -0.20 16.10 1.93
N ILE A 276 0.66 15.36 2.63
CA ILE A 276 1.42 14.24 2.08
C ILE A 276 1.09 13.03 2.95
N HIS A 277 0.72 11.91 2.33
CA HIS A 277 0.36 10.69 3.01
C HIS A 277 1.16 9.52 2.42
N THR A 278 1.96 8.89 3.23
CA THR A 278 2.83 7.77 2.81
C THR A 278 2.22 6.44 3.18
N GLY A 279 2.17 5.51 2.22
CA GLY A 279 1.51 4.23 2.39
C GLY A 279 0.01 4.31 2.12
N PHE A 280 -0.67 3.19 2.25
CA PHE A 280 -2.12 3.09 2.06
C PHE A 280 -2.68 2.05 3.01
N SER A 281 -3.61 2.45 3.84
CA SER A 281 -4.42 1.56 4.65
C SER A 281 -5.60 1.06 3.82
N GLY A 282 -5.41 -0.08 3.17
CA GLY A 282 -6.38 -0.64 2.22
C GLY A 282 -7.63 -1.22 2.88
N PRO A 283 -8.60 -1.69 2.07
CA PRO A 283 -9.91 -2.16 2.57
C PRO A 283 -9.85 -3.43 3.43
N ALA A 284 -8.67 -4.03 3.59
CA ALA A 284 -8.45 -5.13 4.52
C ALA A 284 -8.20 -4.67 5.96
N THR A 285 -8.05 -3.38 6.20
CA THR A 285 -7.70 -2.77 7.48
C THR A 285 -8.88 -2.07 8.13
N SER A 286 -8.86 -1.94 9.44
CA SER A 286 -9.83 -1.13 10.18
C SER A 286 -9.68 0.38 9.93
N GLU A 287 -8.55 0.82 9.37
CA GLU A 287 -8.21 2.22 9.12
C GLU A 287 -8.78 2.77 7.79
N TYR A 288 -9.25 1.89 6.88
CA TYR A 288 -9.65 2.27 5.53
C TYR A 288 -10.79 3.30 5.49
N GLU A 289 -11.84 3.08 6.28
CA GLU A 289 -12.99 4.00 6.31
C GLU A 289 -12.59 5.38 6.87
N ALA A 290 -11.76 5.41 7.90
CA ALA A 290 -11.25 6.65 8.47
C ALA A 290 -10.36 7.38 7.45
N PHE A 291 -9.46 6.67 6.77
CA PHE A 291 -8.61 7.21 5.72
C PHE A 291 -9.44 7.86 4.62
N THR A 292 -10.40 7.13 4.03
CA THR A 292 -11.21 7.63 2.92
C THR A 292 -12.06 8.82 3.33
N THR A 293 -12.66 8.80 4.53
CA THR A 293 -13.45 9.91 5.08
C THR A 293 -12.62 11.17 5.28
N ILE A 294 -11.43 11.05 5.88
CA ILE A 294 -10.53 12.18 6.13
C ILE A 294 -10.09 12.84 4.82
N PHE A 295 -9.70 12.03 3.82
CA PHE A 295 -9.29 12.56 2.52
C PHE A 295 -10.43 13.21 1.76
N THR A 296 -11.60 12.59 1.71
CA THR A 296 -12.78 13.15 1.05
C THR A 296 -13.20 14.48 1.69
N THR A 297 -13.22 14.52 3.02
CA THR A 297 -13.54 15.77 3.76
C THR A 297 -12.53 16.89 3.44
N LEU A 298 -11.25 16.57 3.39
CA LEU A 298 -10.22 17.57 3.06
C LEU A 298 -10.33 18.04 1.60
N ILE A 299 -10.63 17.16 0.66
CA ILE A 299 -10.89 17.53 -0.74
C ILE A 299 -12.06 18.49 -0.83
N ASP A 300 -13.18 18.19 -0.16
CA ASP A 300 -14.37 19.06 -0.14
C ASP A 300 -14.06 20.45 0.44
N GLN A 301 -13.26 20.51 1.51
CA GLN A 301 -12.80 21.77 2.10
C GLN A 301 -11.96 22.57 1.09
N LEU A 302 -11.00 21.92 0.41
CA LEU A 302 -10.15 22.60 -0.57
C LEU A 302 -10.93 23.05 -1.81
N LEU A 303 -11.95 22.29 -2.22
CA LEU A 303 -12.85 22.68 -3.31
C LEU A 303 -13.71 23.89 -2.95
N ALA A 304 -14.02 24.09 -1.67
CA ALA A 304 -14.78 25.25 -1.17
C ALA A 304 -13.90 26.50 -0.95
N GLU A 305 -12.57 26.38 -0.88
CA GLU A 305 -11.65 27.53 -0.74
C GLU A 305 -11.70 28.41 -2.01
N GLU A 306 -11.50 29.72 -1.84
CA GLU A 306 -11.33 30.66 -2.96
C GLU A 306 -10.00 30.39 -3.71
N SER A 307 -10.02 30.56 -5.03
CA SER A 307 -8.89 30.38 -5.93
C SER A 307 -7.81 31.44 -5.76
#